data_3e61293e334a242092f68294148f5a0e
#
_entry.id   3e61293e334a242092f68294148f5a0e
#
_cell.length_a   1.000
_cell.length_b   1.000
_cell.length_c   1.000
_cell.angle_alpha   90.00
_cell.angle_beta   90.00
_cell.angle_gamma   90.00
#
_symmetry.space_group_name_H-M   'P 1'
#
loop_
_entity.id
_entity.type
_entity.pdbx_description
1 polymer ?
#
loop_
_entity_poly.entity_id
_entity_poly.type
_entity_poly.pdbx_seq_one_letter_code
_entity_poly.pdbx_strand_id
1 'polypeptide(L)'
;KGKEVGLLDLCQTVSITKNLSGEEINHLREFEGNPNVKAITDDGKGVSDSKIMMEAMKIAKENNWIVMSHAESPEFSKVDMRLAENMMTWRDITLAKFVDCRLHMSHVSTKEAMKYIIEGKNDGVKVTCEITPHHLALNNKISNYRVNPPIREEEDVNFLIKAIKMNYVDCIGTDHAPHSKEDKEKGAPGMIGIEQAFSICY
;
A
#
# COMPACT_ATOMS: atom_id res chain seq x y z
N LYS A 1 22.47 9.63 -7.29
CA LYS A 1 22.97 8.27 -6.98
C LYS A 1 22.33 7.20 -7.86
N GLY A 2 20.98 7.04 -7.91
CA GLY A 2 20.36 5.99 -8.74
C GLY A 2 20.71 6.07 -10.22
N LYS A 3 20.69 7.27 -10.82
CA LYS A 3 21.13 7.49 -12.21
C LYS A 3 22.62 7.19 -12.42
N GLU A 4 23.47 7.40 -11.42
CA GLU A 4 24.90 7.12 -11.48
C GLU A 4 25.19 5.62 -11.46
N VAL A 5 24.38 4.85 -10.73
CA VAL A 5 24.49 3.38 -10.68
C VAL A 5 23.97 2.72 -11.96
N GLY A 6 22.88 3.27 -12.54
CA GLY A 6 22.38 2.90 -13.86
C GLY A 6 21.83 1.48 -14.03
N LEU A 7 21.55 0.77 -12.92
CA LEU A 7 21.06 -0.61 -12.95
C LEU A 7 19.54 -0.74 -13.06
N LEU A 8 18.81 0.32 -12.70
CA LEU A 8 17.34 0.35 -12.74
C LEU A 8 16.83 1.80 -12.77
N ASP A 9 15.61 1.97 -13.21
CA ASP A 9 14.91 3.25 -13.15
C ASP A 9 14.32 3.45 -11.75
N LEU A 10 14.57 4.64 -11.17
CA LEU A 10 14.05 5.03 -9.87
C LEU A 10 12.98 6.11 -10.04
N CYS A 11 11.79 5.85 -9.51
CA CYS A 11 10.73 6.85 -9.39
C CYS A 11 10.53 7.15 -7.90
N GLN A 12 10.49 8.45 -7.56
CA GLN A 12 10.23 8.90 -6.20
C GLN A 12 8.75 9.24 -6.05
N THR A 13 8.14 8.80 -4.96
CA THR A 13 6.81 9.25 -4.55
C THR A 13 6.91 10.55 -3.76
N VAL A 14 5.81 11.31 -3.72
CA VAL A 14 5.64 12.51 -2.87
C VAL A 14 4.57 12.18 -1.82
N SER A 15 4.72 12.72 -0.62
CA SER A 15 3.70 12.52 0.42
C SER A 15 2.36 13.15 0.00
N ILE A 16 1.25 12.48 0.32
CA ILE A 16 -0.11 13.00 0.10
C ILE A 16 -0.31 14.23 0.98
N THR A 17 -0.01 14.09 2.27
CA THR A 17 -0.13 15.20 3.21
C THR A 17 1.24 15.72 3.62
N LYS A 18 1.33 17.02 3.84
CA LYS A 18 2.59 17.67 4.25
C LYS A 18 3.09 17.11 5.58
N ASN A 19 4.33 16.61 5.59
CA ASN A 19 4.95 15.97 6.74
C ASN A 19 4.17 14.74 7.27
N LEU A 20 3.38 14.08 6.43
CA LEU A 20 2.52 12.96 6.82
C LEU A 20 1.57 13.33 7.97
N SER A 21 1.06 14.57 7.96
CA SER A 21 0.20 15.11 9.04
C SER A 21 -1.25 14.62 8.97
N GLY A 22 -1.69 14.17 7.80
CA GLY A 22 -3.10 13.85 7.53
C GLY A 22 -3.98 15.07 7.24
N GLU A 23 -3.44 16.30 7.19
CA GLU A 23 -4.23 17.53 7.19
C GLU A 23 -4.03 18.40 5.93
N GLU A 24 -2.81 18.70 5.53
CA GLU A 24 -2.51 19.67 4.48
C GLU A 24 -1.98 19.01 3.20
N ILE A 25 -2.58 19.35 2.05
CA ILE A 25 -2.22 18.80 0.73
C ILE A 25 -1.76 19.88 -0.28
N ASN A 26 -1.69 21.15 0.12
CA ASN A 26 -1.41 22.28 -0.80
C ASN A 26 -0.04 22.16 -1.48
N HIS A 27 0.95 21.54 -0.82
CA HIS A 27 2.28 21.31 -1.39
C HIS A 27 2.25 20.42 -2.65
N LEU A 28 1.20 19.62 -2.87
CA LEU A 28 1.08 18.79 -4.07
C LEU A 28 1.07 19.64 -5.35
N ARG A 29 0.51 20.86 -5.27
CA ARG A 29 0.46 21.78 -6.42
C ARG A 29 1.84 22.29 -6.85
N GLU A 30 2.83 22.26 -5.95
CA GLU A 30 4.23 22.64 -6.27
C GLU A 30 4.90 21.60 -7.20
N PHE A 31 4.33 20.39 -7.29
CA PHE A 31 4.82 19.31 -8.12
C PHE A 31 4.06 19.12 -9.43
N GLU A 32 3.03 19.93 -9.69
CA GLU A 32 2.26 19.87 -10.94
C GLU A 32 3.16 20.01 -12.16
N GLY A 33 2.99 19.13 -13.13
CA GLY A 33 3.82 19.09 -14.34
C GLY A 33 5.24 18.55 -14.16
N ASN A 34 5.65 18.14 -12.96
CA ASN A 34 6.96 17.54 -12.73
C ASN A 34 7.00 16.09 -13.26
N PRO A 35 7.79 15.80 -14.32
CA PRO A 35 7.80 14.47 -14.95
C PRO A 35 8.39 13.38 -14.06
N ASN A 36 9.11 13.74 -12.99
CA ASN A 36 9.70 12.77 -12.06
C ASN A 36 8.72 12.28 -10.99
N VAL A 37 7.60 12.98 -10.77
CA VAL A 37 6.56 12.56 -9.84
C VAL A 37 5.55 11.68 -10.59
N LYS A 38 5.42 10.43 -10.17
CA LYS A 38 4.52 9.45 -10.77
C LYS A 38 3.43 8.99 -9.82
N ALA A 39 3.68 9.12 -8.51
CA ALA A 39 2.76 8.67 -7.48
C ALA A 39 2.86 9.54 -6.23
N ILE A 40 1.79 9.52 -5.45
CA ILE A 40 1.71 10.14 -4.12
C ILE A 40 1.30 9.09 -3.09
N THR A 41 1.87 9.17 -1.87
CA THR A 41 1.60 8.22 -0.79
C THR A 41 1.90 8.81 0.58
N ASP A 42 1.10 8.50 1.59
CA ASP A 42 1.46 8.66 3.00
C ASP A 42 1.78 7.28 3.59
N ASP A 43 2.79 6.61 3.01
CA ASP A 43 3.19 5.27 3.44
C ASP A 43 3.54 5.22 4.93
N GLY A 44 3.08 4.14 5.59
CA GLY A 44 3.17 3.96 7.04
C GLY A 44 2.14 4.76 7.86
N LYS A 45 1.33 5.61 7.20
CA LYS A 45 0.21 6.34 7.83
C LYS A 45 -0.94 6.47 6.84
N GLY A 46 -2.08 5.87 7.13
CA GLY A 46 -3.28 6.09 6.32
C GLY A 46 -3.77 7.55 6.43
N VAL A 47 -4.22 8.15 5.34
CA VAL A 47 -4.92 9.45 5.37
C VAL A 47 -6.32 9.24 5.94
N SER A 48 -6.55 9.62 7.20
CA SER A 48 -7.80 9.35 7.92
C SER A 48 -8.99 10.13 7.36
N ASP A 49 -8.80 11.41 7.06
CA ASP A 49 -9.87 12.26 6.55
C ASP A 49 -10.21 11.92 5.09
N SER A 50 -11.43 11.40 4.88
CA SER A 50 -11.90 11.00 3.56
C SER A 50 -12.04 12.18 2.58
N LYS A 51 -12.28 13.40 3.07
CA LYS A 51 -12.36 14.59 2.23
C LYS A 51 -10.97 14.99 1.74
N ILE A 52 -9.99 14.96 2.63
CA ILE A 52 -8.57 15.22 2.27
C ILE A 52 -8.09 14.20 1.25
N MET A 53 -8.35 12.92 1.46
CA MET A 53 -8.00 11.86 0.49
C MET A 53 -8.70 12.09 -0.86
N MET A 54 -9.98 12.45 -0.87
CA MET A 54 -10.71 12.74 -2.10
C MET A 54 -10.11 13.94 -2.85
N GLU A 55 -9.76 15.01 -2.17
CA GLU A 55 -9.13 16.18 -2.80
C GLU A 55 -7.72 15.84 -3.35
N ALA A 56 -6.94 15.06 -2.63
CA ALA A 56 -5.65 14.55 -3.12
C ALA A 56 -5.82 13.67 -4.36
N MET A 57 -6.84 12.81 -4.40
CA MET A 57 -7.19 11.99 -5.56
C MET A 57 -7.57 12.84 -6.79
N LYS A 58 -8.25 13.99 -6.60
CA LYS A 58 -8.56 14.92 -7.70
C LYS A 58 -7.28 15.52 -8.28
N ILE A 59 -6.36 16.00 -7.43
CA ILE A 59 -5.07 16.52 -7.86
C ILE A 59 -4.26 15.43 -8.58
N ALA A 60 -4.26 14.22 -8.05
CA ALA A 60 -3.58 13.09 -8.68
C ALA A 60 -4.15 12.77 -10.07
N LYS A 61 -5.47 12.81 -10.24
CA LYS A 61 -6.13 12.62 -11.54
C LYS A 61 -5.70 13.70 -12.55
N GLU A 62 -5.73 14.97 -12.15
CA GLU A 62 -5.33 16.12 -13.01
C GLU A 62 -3.89 15.97 -13.53
N ASN A 63 -3.00 15.40 -12.71
CA ASN A 63 -1.59 15.22 -13.03
C ASN A 63 -1.21 13.81 -13.55
N ASN A 64 -2.19 12.93 -13.73
CA ASN A 64 -2.00 11.53 -14.10
C ASN A 64 -1.08 10.76 -13.13
N TRP A 65 -1.10 11.13 -11.85
CA TRP A 65 -0.40 10.42 -10.78
C TRP A 65 -1.19 9.21 -10.28
N ILE A 66 -0.50 8.28 -9.64
CA ILE A 66 -1.10 7.16 -8.92
C ILE A 66 -1.19 7.54 -7.44
N VAL A 67 -2.33 7.34 -6.81
CA VAL A 67 -2.45 7.37 -5.36
C VAL A 67 -2.10 5.98 -4.84
N MET A 68 -1.02 5.85 -4.07
CA MET A 68 -0.64 4.60 -3.41
C MET A 68 -1.13 4.66 -1.96
N SER A 69 -2.02 3.74 -1.61
CA SER A 69 -2.64 3.70 -0.29
C SER A 69 -1.98 2.67 0.61
N HIS A 70 -1.41 3.12 1.72
CA HIS A 70 -1.16 2.31 2.90
C HIS A 70 -2.49 2.21 3.65
N ALA A 71 -3.23 1.12 3.47
CA ALA A 71 -4.59 0.99 3.96
C ALA A 71 -4.63 0.64 5.46
N GLU A 72 -4.58 1.64 6.29
CA GLU A 72 -4.71 1.51 7.74
C GLU A 72 -5.56 2.66 8.31
N SER A 73 -6.77 2.35 8.75
CA SER A 73 -7.68 3.29 9.42
C SER A 73 -7.21 3.53 10.84
N PRO A 74 -6.64 4.71 11.18
CA PRO A 74 -6.01 4.94 12.49
C PRO A 74 -6.97 4.78 13.68
N GLU A 75 -8.25 5.05 13.50
CA GLU A 75 -9.28 4.87 14.51
C GLU A 75 -9.48 3.40 14.90
N PHE A 76 -9.15 2.45 14.01
CA PHE A 76 -9.29 1.02 14.25
C PHE A 76 -7.96 0.30 14.51
N SER A 77 -6.81 0.90 14.22
CA SER A 77 -5.49 0.24 14.32
C SER A 77 -5.18 -0.33 15.69
N LYS A 78 -5.69 0.31 16.76
CA LYS A 78 -5.53 -0.18 18.15
C LYS A 78 -6.60 -1.17 18.57
N VAL A 79 -7.67 -1.31 17.79
CA VAL A 79 -8.80 -2.20 18.08
C VAL A 79 -8.60 -3.52 17.32
N ASP A 80 -8.45 -3.43 16.01
CA ASP A 80 -8.26 -4.57 15.13
C ASP A 80 -7.60 -4.13 13.81
N MET A 81 -6.39 -4.61 13.56
CA MET A 81 -5.61 -4.28 12.35
C MET A 81 -6.23 -4.85 11.06
N ARG A 82 -7.04 -5.91 11.16
CA ARG A 82 -7.81 -6.42 10.01
C ARG A 82 -8.92 -5.46 9.63
N LEU A 83 -9.67 -5.01 10.64
CA LEU A 83 -10.72 -4.01 10.42
C LEU A 83 -10.15 -2.71 9.88
N ALA A 84 -8.99 -2.26 10.40
CA ALA A 84 -8.32 -1.05 9.94
C ALA A 84 -7.96 -1.12 8.45
N GLU A 85 -7.37 -2.22 7.98
CA GLU A 85 -7.05 -2.43 6.57
C GLU A 85 -8.31 -2.51 5.71
N ASN A 86 -9.28 -3.31 6.11
CA ASN A 86 -10.49 -3.55 5.34
C ASN A 86 -11.32 -2.28 5.14
N MET A 87 -11.50 -1.49 6.20
CA MET A 87 -12.28 -0.24 6.15
C MET A 87 -11.63 0.78 5.23
N MET A 88 -10.31 0.98 5.34
CA MET A 88 -9.63 1.95 4.48
C MET A 88 -9.56 1.48 3.03
N THR A 89 -9.34 0.20 2.79
CA THR A 89 -9.37 -0.38 1.44
C THR A 89 -10.70 -0.11 0.75
N TRP A 90 -11.81 -0.43 1.41
CA TRP A 90 -13.16 -0.19 0.88
C TRP A 90 -13.42 1.29 0.62
N ARG A 91 -13.03 2.16 1.56
CA ARG A 91 -13.18 3.62 1.44
C ARG A 91 -12.41 4.15 0.24
N ASP A 92 -11.15 3.78 0.10
CA ASP A 92 -10.28 4.32 -0.95
C ASP A 92 -10.71 3.89 -2.34
N ILE A 93 -11.15 2.64 -2.51
CA ILE A 93 -11.73 2.15 -3.77
C ILE A 93 -13.01 2.93 -4.11
N THR A 94 -13.86 3.19 -3.11
CA THR A 94 -15.10 3.98 -3.30
C THR A 94 -14.78 5.41 -3.74
N LEU A 95 -13.81 6.06 -3.12
CA LEU A 95 -13.37 7.40 -3.49
C LEU A 95 -12.72 7.41 -4.89
N ALA A 96 -11.87 6.43 -5.19
CA ALA A 96 -11.21 6.30 -6.49
C ALA A 96 -12.24 6.12 -7.63
N LYS A 97 -13.28 5.33 -7.39
CA LYS A 97 -14.43 5.18 -8.32
C LYS A 97 -15.14 6.51 -8.55
N PHE A 98 -15.45 7.24 -7.47
CA PHE A 98 -16.14 8.53 -7.54
C PHE A 98 -15.32 9.60 -8.28
N VAL A 99 -14.02 9.69 -8.00
CA VAL A 99 -13.12 10.66 -8.63
C VAL A 99 -12.70 10.22 -10.03
N ASP A 100 -12.74 8.92 -10.33
CA ASP A 100 -12.16 8.31 -11.53
C ASP A 100 -10.64 8.51 -11.60
N CYS A 101 -9.92 8.29 -10.49
CA CYS A 101 -8.46 8.36 -10.40
C CYS A 101 -7.80 6.99 -10.40
N ARG A 102 -6.48 6.97 -10.57
CA ARG A 102 -5.66 5.76 -10.49
C ARG A 102 -5.29 5.51 -9.03
N LEU A 103 -5.66 4.35 -8.51
CA LEU A 103 -5.37 3.91 -7.15
C LEU A 103 -4.48 2.67 -7.16
N HIS A 104 -3.52 2.59 -6.26
CA HIS A 104 -2.74 1.39 -5.99
C HIS A 104 -2.86 1.04 -4.51
N MET A 105 -3.27 -0.18 -4.21
CA MET A 105 -3.34 -0.69 -2.84
C MET A 105 -2.04 -1.39 -2.50
N SER A 106 -1.26 -0.79 -1.61
CA SER A 106 0.03 -1.31 -1.18
C SER A 106 -0.13 -2.49 -0.22
N HIS A 107 0.82 -3.44 -0.27
CA HIS A 107 0.98 -4.57 0.67
C HIS A 107 -0.32 -5.20 1.20
N VAL A 108 -1.25 -5.53 0.33
CA VAL A 108 -2.54 -6.14 0.71
C VAL A 108 -2.32 -7.43 1.47
N SER A 109 -2.92 -7.56 2.66
CA SER A 109 -2.68 -8.68 3.55
C SER A 109 -3.92 -9.53 3.86
N THR A 110 -5.13 -8.97 3.80
CA THR A 110 -6.36 -9.69 4.16
C THR A 110 -7.13 -10.17 2.92
N LYS A 111 -7.83 -11.29 3.07
CA LYS A 111 -8.73 -11.81 2.05
C LYS A 111 -9.92 -10.88 1.77
N GLU A 112 -10.38 -10.14 2.78
CA GLU A 112 -11.47 -9.18 2.64
C GLU A 112 -11.04 -7.99 1.79
N ALA A 113 -9.88 -7.37 2.10
CA ALA A 113 -9.33 -6.28 1.31
C ALA A 113 -9.12 -6.71 -0.16
N MET A 114 -8.58 -7.90 -0.38
CA MET A 114 -8.42 -8.44 -1.74
C MET A 114 -9.77 -8.64 -2.45
N LYS A 115 -10.83 -9.06 -1.75
CA LYS A 115 -12.17 -9.15 -2.34
C LYS A 115 -12.69 -7.79 -2.79
N TYR A 116 -12.54 -6.74 -1.96
CA TYR A 116 -12.93 -5.37 -2.35
C TYR A 116 -12.19 -4.88 -3.58
N ILE A 117 -10.89 -5.22 -3.69
CA ILE A 117 -10.07 -4.88 -4.85
C ILE A 117 -10.58 -5.61 -6.11
N ILE A 118 -10.87 -6.91 -6.00
CA ILE A 118 -11.42 -7.72 -7.10
C ILE A 118 -12.77 -7.15 -7.56
N GLU A 119 -13.66 -6.84 -6.64
CA GLU A 119 -14.95 -6.20 -6.93
C GLU A 119 -14.74 -4.85 -7.63
N GLY A 120 -13.85 -4.01 -7.10
CA GLY A 120 -13.51 -2.73 -7.70
C GLY A 120 -12.98 -2.87 -9.14
N LYS A 121 -12.08 -3.82 -9.39
CA LYS A 121 -11.57 -4.11 -10.75
C LYS A 121 -12.70 -4.54 -11.69
N ASN A 122 -13.58 -5.44 -11.24
CA ASN A 122 -14.72 -5.91 -12.01
C ASN A 122 -15.73 -4.79 -12.30
N ASP A 123 -15.84 -3.82 -11.42
CA ASP A 123 -16.66 -2.61 -11.56
C ASP A 123 -15.98 -1.51 -12.41
N GLY A 124 -14.80 -1.77 -12.96
CA GLY A 124 -14.07 -0.84 -13.83
C GLY A 124 -13.33 0.28 -13.08
N VAL A 125 -13.14 0.16 -11.77
CA VAL A 125 -12.29 1.10 -11.02
C VAL A 125 -10.83 0.92 -11.45
N LYS A 126 -10.12 2.04 -11.66
CA LYS A 126 -8.69 2.04 -12.02
C LYS A 126 -7.82 1.69 -10.81
N VAL A 127 -8.05 0.51 -10.22
CA VAL A 127 -7.34 0.03 -9.03
C VAL A 127 -6.37 -1.09 -9.40
N THR A 128 -5.14 -0.96 -8.89
CA THR A 128 -4.10 -1.98 -8.90
C THR A 128 -3.72 -2.34 -7.46
N CYS A 129 -3.04 -3.46 -7.26
CA CYS A 129 -2.57 -3.86 -5.93
C CYS A 129 -1.28 -4.65 -5.98
N GLU A 130 -0.59 -4.66 -4.85
CA GLU A 130 0.56 -5.50 -4.61
C GLU A 130 0.38 -6.37 -3.38
N ILE A 131 1.12 -7.49 -3.35
CA ILE A 131 1.25 -8.36 -2.19
C ILE A 131 2.74 -8.48 -1.88
N THR A 132 3.09 -8.64 -0.61
CA THR A 132 4.49 -8.82 -0.21
C THR A 132 4.89 -10.29 -0.18
N PRO A 133 6.18 -10.61 -0.38
CA PRO A 133 6.68 -11.98 -0.24
C PRO A 133 6.36 -12.59 1.13
N HIS A 134 6.46 -11.81 2.20
CA HIS A 134 6.19 -12.29 3.55
C HIS A 134 4.70 -12.60 3.81
N HIS A 135 3.76 -11.89 3.19
CA HIS A 135 2.34 -12.23 3.26
C HIS A 135 1.96 -13.45 2.40
N LEU A 136 2.86 -13.90 1.51
CA LEU A 136 2.69 -15.14 0.74
C LEU A 136 3.32 -16.35 1.43
N ALA A 137 4.42 -16.14 2.16
CA ALA A 137 5.22 -17.23 2.73
C ALA A 137 4.91 -17.51 4.20
N LEU A 138 4.40 -16.53 4.95
CA LEU A 138 4.22 -16.63 6.39
C LEU A 138 2.74 -16.52 6.78
N ASN A 139 2.38 -17.27 7.83
CA ASN A 139 1.11 -17.10 8.54
C ASN A 139 1.36 -17.02 10.05
N ASN A 140 0.36 -16.61 10.81
CA ASN A 140 0.46 -16.36 12.25
C ASN A 140 0.67 -17.63 13.11
N LYS A 141 0.57 -18.83 12.52
CA LYS A 141 0.91 -20.08 13.20
C LYS A 141 2.41 -20.37 13.20
N ILE A 142 3.12 -19.91 12.15
CA ILE A 142 4.56 -20.19 11.95
C ILE A 142 5.45 -18.97 12.21
N SER A 143 4.89 -17.78 12.28
CA SER A 143 5.65 -16.54 12.51
C SER A 143 4.81 -15.49 13.27
N ASN A 144 5.43 -14.91 14.28
CA ASN A 144 4.94 -13.74 14.99
C ASN A 144 5.80 -12.49 14.70
N TYR A 145 6.56 -12.53 13.61
CA TYR A 145 7.45 -11.42 13.25
C TYR A 145 6.64 -10.16 12.97
N ARG A 146 7.05 -9.04 13.59
CA ARG A 146 6.28 -7.80 13.52
C ARG A 146 6.55 -7.03 12.23
N VAL A 147 5.51 -6.99 11.39
CA VAL A 147 5.38 -6.18 10.16
C VAL A 147 4.07 -5.39 10.22
N ASN A 148 3.91 -4.44 9.35
CA ASN A 148 2.66 -3.68 9.19
C ASN A 148 2.34 -3.51 7.70
N PRO A 149 1.25 -4.13 7.20
CA PRO A 149 0.22 -4.92 7.90
C PRO A 149 0.77 -6.19 8.57
N PRO A 150 0.10 -6.70 9.63
CA PRO A 150 0.54 -7.91 10.34
C PRO A 150 0.50 -9.17 9.46
N ILE A 151 1.33 -10.18 9.81
CA ILE A 151 1.21 -11.54 9.30
C ILE A 151 -0.19 -12.07 9.63
N ARG A 152 -0.89 -12.61 8.63
CA ARG A 152 -2.28 -13.02 8.73
C ARG A 152 -2.43 -14.53 8.92
N GLU A 153 -3.68 -14.97 8.95
CA GLU A 153 -4.05 -16.37 9.04
C GLU A 153 -3.72 -17.10 7.72
N GLU A 154 -3.60 -18.41 7.80
CA GLU A 154 -3.35 -19.28 6.66
C GLU A 154 -4.43 -19.14 5.56
N GLU A 155 -5.66 -18.85 5.94
CA GLU A 155 -6.76 -18.63 5.01
C GLU A 155 -6.55 -17.37 4.15
N ASP A 156 -5.97 -16.31 4.73
CA ASP A 156 -5.60 -15.11 3.97
C ASP A 156 -4.49 -15.42 2.97
N VAL A 157 -3.42 -16.06 3.41
CA VAL A 157 -2.30 -16.48 2.55
C VAL A 157 -2.82 -17.28 1.36
N ASN A 158 -3.65 -18.29 1.61
CA ASN A 158 -4.22 -19.12 0.55
C ASN A 158 -5.09 -18.31 -0.42
N PHE A 159 -5.86 -17.36 0.08
CA PHE A 159 -6.67 -16.49 -0.76
C PHE A 159 -5.83 -15.55 -1.63
N LEU A 160 -4.76 -14.96 -1.08
CA LEU A 160 -3.84 -14.11 -1.81
C LEU A 160 -3.11 -14.87 -2.92
N ILE A 161 -2.63 -16.09 -2.64
CA ILE A 161 -2.04 -16.98 -3.65
C ILE A 161 -3.04 -17.30 -4.77
N LYS A 162 -4.30 -17.54 -4.41
CA LYS A 162 -5.37 -17.76 -5.40
C LYS A 162 -5.61 -16.52 -6.25
N ALA A 163 -5.61 -15.32 -5.65
CA ALA A 163 -5.78 -14.06 -6.37
C ALA A 163 -4.66 -13.82 -7.39
N ILE A 164 -3.40 -14.18 -7.06
CA ILE A 164 -2.28 -14.15 -8.01
C ILE A 164 -2.57 -15.09 -9.20
N LYS A 165 -2.95 -16.34 -8.94
CA LYS A 165 -3.24 -17.33 -9.99
C LYS A 165 -4.40 -16.91 -10.89
N MET A 166 -5.30 -16.08 -10.40
CA MET A 166 -6.44 -15.53 -11.13
C MET A 166 -6.12 -14.18 -11.81
N ASN A 167 -4.87 -13.71 -11.78
CA ASN A 167 -4.40 -12.44 -12.35
C ASN A 167 -5.07 -11.19 -11.78
N TYR A 168 -5.47 -11.22 -10.50
CA TYR A 168 -6.00 -10.05 -9.81
C TYR A 168 -4.93 -9.21 -9.11
N VAL A 169 -3.72 -9.74 -8.95
CA VAL A 169 -2.57 -9.04 -8.34
C VAL A 169 -1.68 -8.51 -9.46
N ASP A 170 -1.32 -7.24 -9.39
CA ASP A 170 -0.60 -6.55 -10.46
C ASP A 170 0.92 -6.63 -10.31
N CYS A 171 1.41 -6.63 -9.07
CA CYS A 171 2.85 -6.75 -8.79
C CYS A 171 3.13 -7.32 -7.40
N ILE A 172 4.40 -7.62 -7.15
CA ILE A 172 4.93 -7.97 -5.84
C ILE A 172 5.71 -6.77 -5.32
N GLY A 173 5.26 -6.21 -4.20
CA GLY A 173 5.97 -5.19 -3.46
C GLY A 173 6.77 -5.82 -2.33
N THR A 174 8.02 -5.44 -2.12
CA THR A 174 8.83 -6.08 -1.07
C THR A 174 8.52 -5.57 0.32
N ASP A 175 8.02 -4.34 0.41
CA ASP A 175 7.89 -3.61 1.68
C ASP A 175 9.19 -3.70 2.51
N HIS A 176 10.33 -3.45 1.83
CA HIS A 176 11.66 -3.58 2.42
C HIS A 176 11.91 -2.49 3.46
N ALA A 177 11.71 -2.83 4.73
CA ALA A 177 11.83 -1.92 5.87
C ALA A 177 12.80 -2.49 6.92
N PRO A 178 14.12 -2.37 6.71
CA PRO A 178 15.12 -2.82 7.67
C PRO A 178 15.15 -1.93 8.91
N HIS A 179 15.26 -2.56 10.07
CA HIS A 179 15.42 -1.90 11.37
C HIS A 179 16.62 -2.44 12.12
N SER A 180 17.21 -1.63 12.99
CA SER A 180 18.23 -2.11 13.90
C SER A 180 17.67 -3.16 14.87
N LYS A 181 18.56 -3.96 15.48
CA LYS A 181 18.14 -4.94 16.50
C LYS A 181 17.42 -4.25 17.67
N GLU A 182 17.95 -3.12 18.10
CA GLU A 182 17.39 -2.30 19.18
C GLU A 182 15.99 -1.77 18.85
N ASP A 183 15.74 -1.37 17.60
CA ASP A 183 14.42 -0.91 17.16
C ASP A 183 13.44 -2.07 17.09
N LYS A 184 13.87 -3.25 16.61
CA LYS A 184 13.04 -4.46 16.62
C LYS A 184 12.67 -4.89 18.03
N GLU A 185 13.60 -4.83 19.01
CA GLU A 185 13.33 -5.11 20.41
C GLU A 185 12.31 -4.13 21.02
N LYS A 186 12.29 -2.88 20.55
CA LYS A 186 11.26 -1.88 20.90
C LYS A 186 9.96 -2.06 20.13
N GLY A 187 9.92 -3.03 19.23
CA GLY A 187 8.73 -3.41 18.48
C GLY A 187 8.52 -2.64 17.17
N ALA A 188 9.57 -2.09 16.53
CA ALA A 188 9.42 -1.49 15.20
C ALA A 188 8.89 -2.51 14.19
N PRO A 189 7.83 -2.19 13.42
CA PRO A 189 7.36 -3.05 12.35
C PRO A 189 8.28 -2.95 11.13
N GLY A 190 8.44 -4.02 10.39
CA GLY A 190 9.21 -4.04 9.14
C GLY A 190 10.14 -5.24 9.02
N MET A 191 10.42 -5.64 7.80
CA MET A 191 11.21 -6.82 7.46
C MET A 191 12.18 -6.53 6.33
N ILE A 192 13.33 -7.21 6.31
CA ILE A 192 14.22 -7.25 5.15
C ILE A 192 13.55 -8.16 4.11
N GLY A 193 13.13 -7.61 2.97
CA GLY A 193 12.35 -8.31 1.95
C GLY A 193 13.07 -8.51 0.61
N ILE A 194 13.99 -7.60 0.23
CA ILE A 194 14.57 -7.58 -1.12
C ILE A 194 15.35 -8.86 -1.43
N GLU A 195 16.15 -9.39 -0.49
CA GLU A 195 17.03 -10.53 -0.73
C GLU A 195 16.25 -11.83 -0.99
N GLN A 196 15.09 -12.01 -0.36
CA GLN A 196 14.28 -13.23 -0.44
C GLN A 196 13.13 -13.13 -1.45
N ALA A 197 12.78 -11.91 -1.89
CA ALA A 197 11.60 -11.67 -2.70
C ALA A 197 11.52 -12.57 -3.95
N PHE A 198 12.60 -12.64 -4.71
CA PHE A 198 12.65 -13.45 -5.92
C PHE A 198 12.47 -14.94 -5.61
N SER A 199 13.20 -15.46 -4.63
CA SER A 199 13.15 -16.90 -4.28
C SER A 199 11.80 -17.36 -3.71
N ILE A 200 11.05 -16.43 -3.09
CA ILE A 200 9.72 -16.73 -2.54
C ILE A 200 8.64 -16.67 -3.62
N CYS A 201 8.76 -15.75 -4.57
CA CYS A 201 7.71 -15.46 -5.54
C CYS A 201 7.88 -16.20 -6.87
N TYR A 202 9.06 -16.74 -7.15
CA TYR A 202 9.36 -17.53 -8.34
C TYR A 202 9.18 -19.02 -8.10
#